data_e605cf140341f298e19c5c03f3a8fcf2
#
_entry.id   e605cf140341f298e19c5c03f3a8fcf2
#
_cell.length_a   1.000
_cell.length_b   1.000
_cell.length_c   1.000
_cell.angle_alpha   90.00
_cell.angle_beta   90.00
_cell.angle_gamma   90.00
#
_symmetry.space_group_name_H-M   'P 1'
#
loop_
_entity.id
_entity.type
_entity.pdbx_description
1 polymer ?
#
loop_
_entity_poly.entity_id
_entity_poly.type
_entity_poly.pdbx_seq_one_letter_code
_entity_poly.pdbx_strand_id
1 'polypeptide(L)'
;TYNLFLHNTRFVPQGVKIDHMRGLSVDVLPYLKEISFDMVYIDGDHAYESALFDMLMAQKLVKPGGLICGDDLEVQAAECDLAFLEANRTLDILPVPDLKRNCHPGVSLAVHEAFGDVSAYHGFWVMRKWKPVVTNRSP
;
A
#
# COMPACT_ATOMS: atom_id res chain seq x y z
N THR A 1 -14.50 -15.51 5.70
CA THR A 1 -13.82 -14.19 5.61
C THR A 1 -14.80 -13.02 5.53
N TYR A 2 -15.67 -12.90 4.48
CA TYR A 2 -16.62 -11.78 4.37
C TYR A 2 -17.60 -11.70 5.54
N ASN A 3 -18.15 -12.84 5.99
CA ASN A 3 -19.05 -12.88 7.15
C ASN A 3 -18.35 -12.45 8.44
N LEU A 4 -17.06 -12.73 8.59
CA LEU A 4 -16.25 -12.27 9.72
C LEU A 4 -16.05 -10.75 9.67
N PHE A 5 -15.77 -10.19 8.48
CA PHE A 5 -15.73 -8.74 8.28
C PHE A 5 -17.05 -8.09 8.72
N LEU A 6 -18.19 -8.57 8.21
CA LEU A 6 -19.50 -8.05 8.59
C LEU A 6 -19.79 -8.20 10.10
N HIS A 7 -19.30 -9.27 10.72
CA HIS A 7 -19.40 -9.45 12.17
C HIS A 7 -18.59 -8.37 12.91
N ASN A 8 -17.35 -8.15 12.50
CA ASN A 8 -16.45 -7.19 13.14
C ASN A 8 -16.91 -5.74 12.99
N THR A 9 -17.57 -5.37 11.89
CA THR A 9 -18.11 -4.02 11.70
C THR A 9 -19.18 -3.64 12.71
N ARG A 10 -19.77 -4.61 13.44
CA ARG A 10 -20.75 -4.35 14.51
C ARG A 10 -20.11 -3.76 15.77
N PHE A 11 -18.81 -3.88 15.93
CA PHE A 11 -18.07 -3.38 17.09
C PHE A 11 -17.47 -1.99 16.85
N VAL A 12 -17.76 -1.38 15.73
CA VAL A 12 -17.30 -0.02 15.41
C VAL A 12 -17.98 1.00 16.32
N PRO A 13 -17.23 1.96 16.88
CA PRO A 13 -17.79 2.98 17.75
C PRO A 13 -18.93 3.78 17.12
N GLN A 14 -19.88 4.23 17.94
CA GLN A 14 -20.98 5.09 17.48
C GLN A 14 -20.43 6.37 16.84
N GLY A 15 -20.98 6.74 15.68
CA GLY A 15 -20.56 7.92 14.91
C GLY A 15 -19.53 7.62 13.82
N VAL A 16 -18.95 6.41 13.79
CA VAL A 16 -18.11 5.97 12.67
C VAL A 16 -19.00 5.37 11.59
N LYS A 17 -18.88 5.87 10.37
CA LYS A 17 -19.56 5.32 9.19
C LYS A 17 -18.62 4.35 8.47
N ILE A 18 -19.11 3.15 8.18
CA ILE A 18 -18.42 2.18 7.32
C ILE A 18 -19.21 2.04 6.04
N ASP A 19 -18.59 2.37 4.93
CA ASP A 19 -19.06 2.04 3.59
C ASP A 19 -18.16 0.95 3.03
N HIS A 20 -18.68 -0.22 2.72
CA HIS A 20 -17.87 -1.28 2.14
C HIS A 20 -18.23 -1.51 0.67
N MET A 21 -17.20 -1.65 -0.16
CA MET A 21 -17.30 -1.97 -1.57
C MET A 21 -16.60 -3.31 -1.81
N ARG A 22 -17.34 -4.29 -2.29
CA ARG A 22 -16.79 -5.61 -2.59
C ARG A 22 -16.49 -5.73 -4.07
N GLY A 23 -15.22 -5.84 -4.43
CA GLY A 23 -14.76 -5.98 -5.80
C GLY A 23 -13.24 -6.12 -5.85
N LEU A 24 -12.69 -6.29 -7.04
CA LEU A 24 -11.25 -6.17 -7.26
C LEU A 24 -10.85 -4.69 -7.21
N SER A 25 -9.65 -4.40 -6.77
CA SER A 25 -9.12 -3.03 -6.73
C SER A 25 -9.23 -2.34 -8.09
N VAL A 26 -8.91 -3.05 -9.17
CA VAL A 26 -8.99 -2.54 -10.55
C VAL A 26 -10.40 -2.13 -10.98
N ASP A 27 -11.43 -2.73 -10.38
CA ASP A 27 -12.84 -2.47 -10.68
C ASP A 27 -13.44 -1.38 -9.77
N VAL A 28 -12.80 -1.09 -8.63
CA VAL A 28 -13.37 -0.19 -7.60
C VAL A 28 -12.61 1.12 -7.51
N LEU A 29 -11.28 1.07 -7.36
CA LEU A 29 -10.48 2.25 -7.05
C LEU A 29 -10.57 3.37 -8.11
N PRO A 30 -10.66 3.08 -9.43
CA PRO A 30 -10.76 4.13 -10.45
C PRO A 30 -12.03 4.99 -10.36
N TYR A 31 -13.07 4.52 -9.67
CA TYR A 31 -14.33 5.25 -9.50
C TYR A 31 -14.38 6.05 -8.19
N LEU A 32 -13.38 5.94 -7.33
CA LEU A 32 -13.30 6.72 -6.11
C LEU A 32 -12.83 8.15 -6.43
N LYS A 33 -13.33 9.09 -5.64
CA LYS A 33 -12.98 10.50 -5.81
C LYS A 33 -11.51 10.73 -5.44
N GLU A 34 -10.74 11.28 -6.36
CA GLU A 34 -9.35 11.68 -6.14
C GLU A 34 -9.23 12.75 -5.04
N ILE A 35 -8.07 12.76 -4.37
CA ILE A 35 -7.70 13.76 -3.34
C ILE A 35 -8.80 13.88 -2.25
N SER A 36 -9.38 12.75 -1.84
CA SER A 36 -10.49 12.75 -0.86
C SER A 36 -10.17 12.02 0.44
N PHE A 37 -9.14 11.18 0.46
CA PHE A 37 -8.79 10.36 1.62
C PHE A 37 -7.65 11.00 2.42
N ASP A 38 -7.76 10.96 3.73
CA ASP A 38 -6.71 11.41 4.66
C ASP A 38 -5.64 10.31 4.82
N MET A 39 -6.06 9.05 4.68
CA MET A 39 -5.20 7.87 4.75
C MET A 39 -5.75 6.76 3.85
N VAL A 40 -4.85 5.99 3.22
CA VAL A 40 -5.14 4.72 2.55
C VAL A 40 -4.23 3.66 3.13
N TYR A 41 -4.80 2.51 3.52
CA TYR A 41 -4.09 1.32 3.96
C TYR A 41 -4.24 0.23 2.89
N ILE A 42 -3.12 -0.30 2.42
CA ILE A 42 -3.04 -1.30 1.36
C ILE A 42 -2.69 -2.64 1.99
N ASP A 43 -3.58 -3.61 1.81
CA ASP A 43 -3.45 -4.98 2.32
C ASP A 43 -4.25 -5.89 1.36
N GLY A 44 -3.76 -5.96 0.13
CA GLY A 44 -4.43 -6.61 -1.00
C GLY A 44 -3.66 -7.83 -1.52
N ASP A 45 -3.58 -7.95 -2.85
CA ASP A 45 -2.82 -9.01 -3.53
C ASP A 45 -1.32 -8.68 -3.50
N HIS A 46 -0.48 -9.69 -3.28
CA HIS A 46 0.97 -9.53 -3.15
C HIS A 46 1.73 -9.63 -4.49
N ALA A 47 1.04 -9.97 -5.59
CA ALA A 47 1.65 -9.94 -6.91
C ALA A 47 2.00 -8.49 -7.31
N TYR A 48 3.19 -8.31 -7.90
CA TYR A 48 3.75 -6.98 -8.20
C TYR A 48 2.79 -6.06 -8.95
N GLU A 49 2.15 -6.55 -10.03
CA GLU A 49 1.26 -5.74 -10.85
C GLU A 49 0.04 -5.24 -10.08
N SER A 50 -0.52 -6.09 -9.21
CA SER A 50 -1.67 -5.75 -8.36
C SER A 50 -1.26 -4.77 -7.27
N ALA A 51 -0.17 -5.05 -6.56
CA ALA A 51 0.34 -4.19 -5.50
C ALA A 51 0.73 -2.81 -6.04
N LEU A 52 1.43 -2.74 -7.18
CA LEU A 52 1.80 -1.48 -7.82
C LEU A 52 0.56 -0.68 -8.24
N PHE A 53 -0.44 -1.34 -8.82
CA PHE A 53 -1.69 -0.68 -9.18
C PHE A 53 -2.35 -0.02 -7.96
N ASP A 54 -2.47 -0.74 -6.84
CA ASP A 54 -3.07 -0.23 -5.60
C ASP A 54 -2.30 0.97 -5.06
N MET A 55 -0.96 0.94 -5.09
CA MET A 55 -0.09 2.04 -4.65
C MET A 55 -0.23 3.27 -5.53
N LEU A 56 -0.27 3.11 -6.85
CA LEU A 56 -0.46 4.21 -7.80
C LEU A 56 -1.86 4.83 -7.65
N MET A 57 -2.88 4.01 -7.39
CA MET A 57 -4.22 4.52 -7.10
C MET A 57 -4.26 5.24 -5.75
N ALA A 58 -3.62 4.72 -4.70
CA ALA A 58 -3.52 5.41 -3.42
C ALA A 58 -2.88 6.80 -3.54
N GLN A 59 -1.87 6.95 -4.41
CA GLN A 59 -1.27 8.26 -4.69
C GLN A 59 -2.29 9.25 -5.28
N LYS A 60 -3.24 8.81 -6.11
CA LYS A 60 -4.30 9.68 -6.65
C LYS A 60 -5.35 10.02 -5.61
N LEU A 61 -5.73 9.03 -4.80
CA LEU A 61 -6.84 9.13 -3.86
C LEU A 61 -6.51 9.94 -2.60
N VAL A 62 -5.28 9.84 -2.09
CA VAL A 62 -4.86 10.50 -0.84
C VAL A 62 -4.64 11.99 -1.06
N LYS A 63 -5.07 12.79 -0.11
CA LYS A 63 -4.83 14.24 -0.06
C LYS A 63 -3.34 14.58 0.09
N PRO A 64 -2.87 15.71 -0.41
CA PRO A 64 -1.52 16.22 -0.09
C PRO A 64 -1.30 16.30 1.42
N GLY A 65 -0.24 15.65 1.91
CA GLY A 65 0.08 15.53 3.32
C GLY A 65 -0.64 14.41 4.08
N GLY A 66 -1.52 13.65 3.42
CA GLY A 66 -2.12 12.44 3.95
C GLY A 66 -1.13 11.27 3.97
N LEU A 67 -1.58 10.13 4.47
CA LEU A 67 -0.76 8.94 4.66
C LEU A 67 -1.12 7.85 3.65
N ILE A 68 -0.10 7.19 3.12
CA ILE A 68 -0.24 5.92 2.41
C ILE A 68 0.55 4.91 3.22
N CYS A 69 -0.06 3.80 3.58
CA CYS A 69 0.55 2.75 4.37
C CYS A 69 0.05 1.38 3.92
N GLY A 70 0.69 0.34 4.38
CA GLY A 70 0.29 -1.03 4.08
C GLY A 70 1.04 -2.04 4.93
N ASP A 71 0.87 -3.31 4.60
CA ASP A 71 1.53 -4.46 5.21
C ASP A 71 2.43 -5.18 4.20
N ASP A 72 3.03 -6.29 4.64
CA ASP A 72 3.79 -7.25 3.83
C ASP A 72 5.12 -6.73 3.24
N LEU A 73 5.69 -5.66 3.83
CA LEU A 73 7.02 -5.15 3.51
C LEU A 73 8.04 -5.58 4.59
N GLU A 74 8.28 -6.88 4.72
CA GLU A 74 9.29 -7.41 5.66
C GLU A 74 10.72 -7.08 5.22
N VAL A 75 10.94 -6.92 3.91
CA VAL A 75 12.23 -6.62 3.31
C VAL A 75 12.04 -5.53 2.26
N GLN A 76 12.75 -4.43 2.39
CA GLN A 76 12.78 -3.40 1.36
C GLN A 76 13.70 -3.81 0.20
N ALA A 77 13.44 -3.33 -1.00
CA ALA A 77 14.22 -3.69 -2.18
C ALA A 77 15.73 -3.36 -2.03
N ALA A 78 16.05 -2.30 -1.28
CA ALA A 78 17.43 -1.92 -0.99
C ALA A 78 18.18 -2.92 -0.07
N GLU A 79 17.48 -3.83 0.62
CA GLU A 79 18.07 -4.83 1.51
C GLU A 79 18.34 -6.17 0.79
N CYS A 80 17.97 -6.33 -0.49
CA CYS A 80 17.94 -7.60 -1.19
C CYS A 80 18.39 -7.43 -2.65
N ASP A 81 18.72 -8.54 -3.31
CA ASP A 81 19.02 -8.53 -4.74
C ASP A 81 17.74 -8.25 -5.56
N LEU A 82 17.77 -7.18 -6.34
CA LEU A 82 16.64 -6.83 -7.22
C LEU A 82 16.33 -7.92 -8.25
N ALA A 83 17.35 -8.63 -8.76
CA ALA A 83 17.13 -9.72 -9.70
C ALA A 83 16.36 -10.88 -9.05
N PHE A 84 16.61 -11.15 -7.75
CA PHE A 84 15.83 -12.12 -6.99
C PHE A 84 14.37 -11.68 -6.85
N LEU A 85 14.11 -10.42 -6.51
CA LEU A 85 12.75 -9.89 -6.38
C LEU A 85 12.01 -9.97 -7.72
N GLU A 86 12.64 -9.52 -8.81
CA GLU A 86 12.08 -9.55 -10.16
C GLU A 86 11.73 -10.98 -10.62
N ALA A 87 12.62 -11.95 -10.40
CA ALA A 87 12.40 -13.34 -10.77
C ALA A 87 11.21 -13.97 -10.02
N ASN A 88 10.85 -13.43 -8.86
CA ASN A 88 9.83 -13.99 -7.97
C ASN A 88 8.61 -13.07 -7.76
N ARG A 89 8.47 -12.01 -8.53
CA ARG A 89 7.51 -10.92 -8.32
C ARG A 89 6.02 -11.31 -8.32
N THR A 90 5.69 -12.52 -8.75
CA THR A 90 4.32 -13.06 -8.75
C THR A 90 4.07 -14.06 -7.65
N LEU A 91 5.10 -14.40 -6.87
CA LEU A 91 5.00 -15.33 -5.76
C LEU A 91 4.58 -14.59 -4.49
N ASP A 92 3.85 -15.30 -3.65
CA ASP A 92 3.34 -14.75 -2.39
C ASP A 92 4.51 -14.48 -1.41
N ILE A 93 4.83 -15.38 -0.54
CA ILE A 93 5.89 -15.24 0.45
C ILE A 93 6.99 -16.28 0.25
N LEU A 94 8.26 -15.89 0.32
CA LEU A 94 9.38 -16.82 0.27
C LEU A 94 10.59 -16.30 1.07
N PRO A 95 11.48 -17.26 1.47
CA PRO A 95 12.71 -16.90 2.17
C PRO A 95 13.65 -16.11 1.25
N VAL A 96 14.20 -15.02 1.75
CA VAL A 96 15.23 -14.26 1.06
C VAL A 96 16.59 -14.93 1.26
N PRO A 97 17.35 -15.22 0.19
CA PRO A 97 18.73 -15.69 0.34
C PRO A 97 19.53 -14.75 1.26
N ASP A 98 20.32 -15.32 2.15
CA ASP A 98 21.22 -14.63 3.06
C ASP A 98 20.60 -13.74 4.16
N LEU A 99 19.30 -13.51 4.19
CA LEU A 99 18.64 -12.63 5.18
C LEU A 99 17.86 -13.38 6.25
N LYS A 100 17.83 -14.61 6.47
CA LYS A 100 17.02 -15.30 7.51
C LYS A 100 15.63 -14.68 7.76
N ARG A 101 15.07 -14.03 6.74
CA ARG A 101 13.74 -13.39 6.73
C ARG A 101 13.01 -13.83 5.47
N ASN A 102 11.69 -13.84 5.54
CA ASN A 102 10.84 -13.97 4.36
C ASN A 102 10.55 -12.58 3.78
N CYS A 103 10.08 -12.55 2.54
CA CYS A 103 9.54 -11.33 1.92
C CYS A 103 8.36 -11.68 1.00
N HIS A 104 7.59 -10.66 0.67
CA HIS A 104 6.66 -10.64 -0.45
C HIS A 104 7.32 -9.88 -1.61
N PRO A 105 7.95 -10.57 -2.59
CA PRO A 105 8.80 -9.91 -3.60
C PRO A 105 8.05 -8.88 -4.43
N GLY A 106 6.78 -9.16 -4.76
CA GLY A 106 5.95 -8.23 -5.52
C GLY A 106 5.65 -6.96 -4.75
N VAL A 107 5.40 -7.06 -3.43
CA VAL A 107 5.18 -5.88 -2.56
C VAL A 107 6.48 -5.08 -2.42
N SER A 108 7.62 -5.75 -2.17
CA SER A 108 8.93 -5.08 -2.06
C SER A 108 9.27 -4.27 -3.32
N LEU A 109 9.05 -4.84 -4.51
CA LEU A 109 9.25 -4.16 -5.79
C LEU A 109 8.27 -3.01 -6.00
N ALA A 110 6.99 -3.23 -5.73
CA ALA A 110 5.95 -2.23 -5.94
C ALA A 110 6.15 -1.00 -5.04
N VAL A 111 6.50 -1.19 -3.77
CA VAL A 111 6.85 -0.10 -2.85
C VAL A 111 8.07 0.66 -3.37
N HIS A 112 9.12 -0.06 -3.77
CA HIS A 112 10.35 0.56 -4.29
C HIS A 112 10.07 1.41 -5.53
N GLU A 113 9.29 0.90 -6.48
CA GLU A 113 8.95 1.64 -7.71
C GLU A 113 8.04 2.83 -7.44
N ALA A 114 7.02 2.66 -6.60
CA ALA A 114 6.05 3.72 -6.34
C ALA A 114 6.59 4.83 -5.44
N PHE A 115 7.45 4.51 -4.47
CA PHE A 115 7.79 5.40 -3.36
C PHE A 115 9.29 5.46 -3.04
N GLY A 116 10.11 4.53 -3.54
CA GLY A 116 11.48 4.33 -3.05
C GLY A 116 11.51 3.70 -1.66
N ASP A 117 12.50 4.08 -0.83
CA ASP A 117 12.59 3.63 0.55
C ASP A 117 11.54 4.33 1.42
N VAL A 118 10.86 3.57 2.26
CA VAL A 118 9.81 4.04 3.16
C VAL A 118 10.12 3.70 4.62
N SER A 119 9.42 4.32 5.55
CA SER A 119 9.47 3.87 6.95
C SER A 119 8.73 2.55 7.08
N ALA A 120 9.44 1.49 7.52
CA ALA A 120 8.87 0.16 7.69
C ALA A 120 9.26 -0.46 9.04
N TYR A 121 8.35 -1.27 9.61
CA TYR A 121 8.55 -1.98 10.86
C TYR A 121 7.69 -3.25 10.91
N HIS A 122 8.34 -4.42 10.94
CA HIS A 122 7.67 -5.73 10.99
C HIS A 122 6.60 -5.94 9.91
N GLY A 123 6.90 -5.59 8.65
CA GLY A 123 5.97 -5.71 7.53
C GLY A 123 5.09 -4.48 7.32
N PHE A 124 4.67 -3.80 8.39
CA PHE A 124 3.95 -2.53 8.26
C PHE A 124 4.86 -1.45 7.70
N TRP A 125 4.37 -0.70 6.72
CA TRP A 125 5.08 0.44 6.13
C TRP A 125 4.19 1.67 6.02
N VAL A 126 4.81 2.86 5.99
CA VAL A 126 4.11 4.12 5.88
C VAL A 126 4.95 5.18 5.19
N MET A 127 4.30 5.95 4.32
CA MET A 127 4.85 7.16 3.74
C MET A 127 3.84 8.30 3.84
N ARG A 128 4.33 9.54 3.86
CA ARG A 128 3.49 10.73 3.79
C ARG A 128 3.50 11.28 2.37
N LYS A 129 2.31 11.42 1.77
CA LYS A 129 2.20 12.06 0.46
C LYS A 129 2.70 13.51 0.54
N TRP A 130 3.65 13.85 -0.31
CA TRP A 130 4.25 15.17 -0.32
C TRP A 130 3.21 16.29 -0.52
N LYS A 131 3.38 17.40 0.20
CA LYS A 131 2.60 18.63 -0.02
C LYS A 131 3.40 19.52 -0.97
N PRO A 132 2.84 19.94 -2.13
CA PRO A 132 3.48 20.98 -2.91
C PRO A 132 3.70 22.23 -2.05
N VAL A 133 4.91 22.74 -2.01
CA VAL A 133 5.18 24.04 -1.38
C VAL A 133 4.53 25.10 -2.27
N VAL A 134 3.43 25.68 -1.81
CA VAL A 134 2.85 26.85 -2.47
C VAL A 134 3.81 28.02 -2.19
N THR A 135 4.76 28.25 -3.08
CA THR A 135 5.52 29.49 -3.06
C THR A 135 4.56 30.58 -3.52
N ASN A 136 3.98 31.31 -2.59
CA ASN A 136 3.36 32.61 -2.88
C ASN A 136 4.46 33.53 -3.40
N ARG A 137 4.75 33.47 -4.69
CA ARG A 137 5.38 34.60 -5.39
C ARG A 137 4.24 35.55 -5.69
N SER A 138 4.00 36.51 -4.79
CA SER A 138 3.25 37.72 -5.12
C SER A 138 3.99 38.44 -6.24
N PRO A 139 3.27 38.98 -7.22
CA PRO A 139 3.86 39.76 -8.30
C PRO A 139 4.51 41.03 -7.80
#